data_6b2a6e5b1fb73da0f83a8cd641be6d8d
#
_entry.id   6b2a6e5b1fb73da0f83a8cd641be6d8d
#
_cell.length_a   1.000
_cell.length_b   1.000
_cell.length_c   1.000
_cell.angle_alpha   90.00
_cell.angle_beta   90.00
_cell.angle_gamma   90.00
#
_symmetry.space_group_name_H-M   'P 1'
#
loop_
_entity.id
_entity.type
_entity.pdbx_description
1 polymer ?
#
loop_
_entity_poly.entity_id
_entity_poly.type
_entity_poly.pdbx_seq_one_letter_code
_entity_poly.pdbx_strand_id
1 'polypeptide(L)'
;MLRDIARALEINERVIFKTRACEFVNISPWRVEGPFDSSYSLALVNREFASALDACGVNVALHSTEGHGDFEANARFLDAHPNLAALHQKTAEIAPTHAAVLSRNLYPPRVADMQGKVNSLHCWGWEESAVPAQWVADFNAHLTGITTMSQFVSKVLIDAGVT
;
A
#
# COMPACT_ATOMS: atom_id res chain seq x y z
N MET A 1 4.01 7.81 -19.58
CA MET A 1 3.93 6.84 -18.46
C MET A 1 3.17 7.39 -17.25
N LEU A 2 3.56 8.47 -16.55
CA LEU A 2 2.74 9.04 -15.44
C LEU A 2 1.41 9.65 -15.90
N ARG A 3 1.34 10.21 -17.11
CA ARG A 3 0.09 10.73 -17.72
C ARG A 3 -0.90 9.61 -18.09
N ASP A 4 -0.42 8.41 -18.35
CA ASP A 4 -1.26 7.27 -18.73
C ASP A 4 -1.86 6.60 -17.51
N ILE A 5 -1.16 6.62 -16.37
CA ILE A 5 -1.69 6.17 -15.08
C ILE A 5 -2.82 7.11 -14.60
N ALA A 6 -2.65 8.43 -14.76
CA ALA A 6 -3.70 9.40 -14.44
C ALA A 6 -4.97 9.20 -15.30
N ARG A 7 -4.80 8.82 -16.58
CA ARG A 7 -5.93 8.58 -17.50
C ARG A 7 -6.68 7.29 -17.20
N ALA A 8 -5.99 6.26 -16.66
CA ALA A 8 -6.62 5.01 -16.22
C ALA A 8 -7.42 5.17 -14.91
N LEU A 9 -7.12 6.21 -14.11
CA LEU A 9 -7.82 6.52 -12.86
C LEU A 9 -9.08 7.39 -13.08
N GLU A 10 -9.27 7.99 -14.27
CA GLU A 10 -10.45 8.82 -14.59
C GLU A 10 -11.74 8.01 -14.83
N ILE A 11 -11.70 6.68 -14.85
CA ILE A 11 -12.86 5.84 -15.20
C ILE A 11 -13.75 5.51 -13.99
N ASN A 12 -13.37 5.88 -12.78
CA ASN A 12 -14.22 5.63 -11.61
C ASN A 12 -14.54 6.95 -10.88
N GLU A 13 -15.70 7.54 -11.19
CA GLU A 13 -16.15 8.86 -10.73
C GLU A 13 -16.28 9.04 -9.20
N ARG A 14 -15.81 8.12 -8.38
CA ARG A 14 -15.83 8.23 -6.91
C ARG A 14 -14.49 8.45 -6.24
N VAL A 15 -13.38 8.42 -6.98
CA VAL A 15 -12.08 8.84 -6.46
C VAL A 15 -11.56 10.00 -7.32
N ILE A 16 -12.01 11.19 -7.03
CA ILE A 16 -11.52 12.41 -7.69
C ILE A 16 -10.14 12.72 -7.11
N PHE A 17 -9.09 12.13 -7.67
CA PHE A 17 -7.77 12.74 -7.61
C PHE A 17 -7.74 13.89 -8.63
N LYS A 18 -8.18 15.07 -8.23
CA LYS A 18 -7.83 16.27 -8.97
C LYS A 18 -6.32 16.43 -8.88
N THR A 19 -5.64 16.10 -9.98
CA THR A 19 -4.21 16.32 -10.18
C THR A 19 -3.87 17.81 -10.13
N ARG A 20 -3.77 18.35 -8.93
CA ARG A 20 -2.88 19.47 -8.63
C ARG A 20 -1.68 18.90 -7.89
N ALA A 21 -0.53 18.96 -8.49
CA ALA A 21 0.74 18.42 -8.01
C ALA A 21 1.20 18.94 -6.61
N CYS A 22 0.37 19.67 -5.90
CA CYS A 22 0.67 20.29 -4.60
C CYS A 22 -0.25 19.89 -3.46
N GLU A 23 -1.31 19.09 -3.67
CA GLU A 23 -2.28 18.77 -2.60
C GLU A 23 -1.97 17.48 -1.83
N PHE A 24 -1.04 16.66 -2.33
CA PHE A 24 -0.61 15.43 -1.64
C PHE A 24 0.19 15.70 -0.35
N VAL A 25 0.75 16.90 -0.18
CA VAL A 25 1.56 17.27 0.99
C VAL A 25 0.77 17.24 2.30
N ASN A 26 -0.55 17.28 2.25
CA ASN A 26 -1.40 17.29 3.45
C ASN A 26 -1.83 15.89 3.94
N ILE A 27 -1.50 14.79 3.20
CA ILE A 27 -1.81 13.41 3.62
C ILE A 27 -0.51 12.73 4.06
N SER A 28 0.21 13.36 4.93
CA SER A 28 1.50 12.90 5.47
C SER A 28 1.41 12.86 7.00
N PRO A 29 2.08 11.94 7.69
CA PRO A 29 3.00 10.93 7.16
C PRO A 29 2.29 9.66 6.63
N TRP A 30 2.94 8.98 5.69
CA TRP A 30 2.47 7.71 5.11
C TRP A 30 3.37 6.55 5.57
N ARG A 31 2.78 5.44 5.94
CA ARG A 31 3.50 4.21 6.27
C ARG A 31 3.10 3.12 5.29
N VAL A 32 4.05 2.67 4.49
CA VAL A 32 3.92 1.54 3.57
C VAL A 32 4.42 0.29 4.28
N GLU A 33 3.61 -0.75 4.33
CA GLU A 33 3.92 -2.00 5.00
C GLU A 33 3.82 -3.18 4.04
N GLY A 34 4.81 -4.06 4.10
CA GLY A 34 4.89 -5.28 3.32
C GLY A 34 6.34 -5.70 3.10
N PRO A 35 6.55 -6.86 2.48
CA PRO A 35 7.90 -7.26 2.08
C PRO A 35 8.46 -6.27 1.07
N PHE A 36 9.76 -5.98 1.10
CA PHE A 36 10.39 -5.06 0.14
C PHE A 36 11.82 -5.42 -0.23
N ASP A 37 12.47 -6.28 0.52
CA ASP A 37 13.90 -6.59 0.44
C ASP A 37 14.23 -7.88 -0.34
N SER A 38 13.25 -8.39 -1.07
CA SER A 38 13.37 -9.59 -1.90
C SER A 38 13.02 -9.33 -3.37
N SER A 39 13.11 -10.35 -4.22
CA SER A 39 12.92 -10.22 -5.68
C SER A 39 11.54 -10.63 -6.18
N TYR A 40 10.63 -11.08 -5.34
CA TYR A 40 9.29 -11.45 -5.78
C TYR A 40 8.34 -10.25 -5.91
N SER A 41 7.23 -10.44 -6.59
CA SER A 41 6.37 -9.36 -7.09
C SER A 41 5.86 -8.40 -6.01
N LEU A 42 5.42 -8.89 -4.85
CA LEU A 42 4.94 -8.02 -3.78
C LEU A 42 6.04 -7.10 -3.24
N ALA A 43 7.27 -7.63 -3.08
CA ALA A 43 8.40 -6.83 -2.64
C ALA A 43 8.75 -5.73 -3.65
N LEU A 44 8.69 -6.05 -4.94
CA LEU A 44 8.87 -5.05 -6.00
C LEU A 44 7.81 -3.96 -5.92
N VAL A 45 6.54 -4.34 -5.82
CA VAL A 45 5.43 -3.38 -5.76
C VAL A 45 5.55 -2.46 -4.54
N ASN A 46 5.83 -3.00 -3.35
CA ASN A 46 5.93 -2.22 -2.12
C ASN A 46 7.05 -1.17 -2.18
N ARG A 47 8.26 -1.57 -2.61
CA ARG A 47 9.38 -0.63 -2.68
C ARG A 47 9.20 0.43 -3.78
N GLU A 48 8.66 0.05 -4.94
CA GLU A 48 8.40 1.01 -6.00
C GLU A 48 7.28 1.98 -5.62
N PHE A 49 6.24 1.51 -4.94
CA PHE A 49 5.17 2.36 -4.42
C PHE A 49 5.70 3.36 -3.39
N ALA A 50 6.50 2.91 -2.41
CA ALA A 50 7.11 3.79 -1.43
C ALA A 50 8.07 4.81 -2.07
N SER A 51 8.90 4.37 -3.03
CA SER A 51 9.80 5.24 -3.78
C SER A 51 9.06 6.30 -4.60
N ALA A 52 7.92 5.93 -5.20
CA ALA A 52 7.09 6.87 -5.95
C ALA A 52 6.45 7.92 -5.04
N LEU A 53 5.99 7.54 -3.84
CA LEU A 53 5.48 8.48 -2.84
C LEU A 53 6.57 9.47 -2.38
N ASP A 54 7.77 8.98 -2.09
CA ASP A 54 8.90 9.81 -1.69
C ASP A 54 9.29 10.79 -2.83
N ALA A 55 9.33 10.33 -4.06
CA ALA A 55 9.57 11.18 -5.24
C ALA A 55 8.49 12.25 -5.44
N CYS A 56 7.27 12.03 -4.95
CA CYS A 56 6.19 13.02 -4.92
C CYS A 56 6.26 13.97 -3.71
N GLY A 57 7.29 13.86 -2.86
CA GLY A 57 7.48 14.71 -1.68
C GLY A 57 6.66 14.30 -0.47
N VAL A 58 6.10 13.09 -0.45
CA VAL A 58 5.38 12.55 0.70
C VAL A 58 6.38 12.09 1.76
N ASN A 59 6.17 12.45 3.04
CA ASN A 59 6.96 11.85 4.11
C ASN A 59 6.50 10.40 4.32
N VAL A 60 7.25 9.44 3.77
CA VAL A 60 6.90 8.03 3.75
C VAL A 60 7.91 7.16 4.50
N ALA A 61 7.41 6.20 5.28
CA ALA A 61 8.19 5.12 5.87
C ALA A 61 7.88 3.79 5.15
N LEU A 62 8.88 2.92 5.03
CA LEU A 62 8.76 1.58 4.43
C LEU A 62 9.08 0.52 5.47
N HIS A 63 8.07 -0.24 5.89
CA HIS A 63 8.17 -1.22 6.97
C HIS A 63 8.13 -2.66 6.46
N SER A 64 9.06 -3.48 6.94
CA SER A 64 9.14 -4.90 6.59
C SER A 64 8.17 -5.71 7.42
N THR A 65 7.16 -6.29 6.77
CA THR A 65 6.20 -7.20 7.40
C THR A 65 5.65 -8.19 6.36
N GLU A 66 5.25 -9.35 6.80
CA GLU A 66 4.58 -10.36 5.97
C GLU A 66 3.39 -10.99 6.72
N GLY A 67 2.81 -12.05 6.16
CA GLY A 67 1.56 -12.65 6.64
C GLY A 67 1.49 -12.95 8.14
N HIS A 68 2.61 -13.27 8.78
CA HIS A 68 2.65 -13.66 10.19
C HIS A 68 3.17 -12.58 11.15
N GLY A 69 3.74 -11.50 10.64
CA GLY A 69 4.28 -10.43 11.49
C GLY A 69 5.42 -9.66 10.87
N ASP A 70 6.10 -8.88 11.72
CA ASP A 70 7.21 -8.06 11.32
C ASP A 70 8.48 -8.89 11.18
N PHE A 71 9.29 -8.52 10.21
CA PHE A 71 10.59 -9.13 9.93
C PHE A 71 11.66 -8.07 9.93
N GLU A 72 12.85 -8.49 10.35
CA GLU A 72 14.03 -7.67 10.19
C GLU A 72 14.42 -7.61 8.71
N ALA A 73 14.53 -6.42 8.17
CA ALA A 73 14.90 -6.24 6.77
C ALA A 73 16.35 -6.69 6.51
N ASN A 74 16.59 -7.27 5.34
CA ASN A 74 17.89 -7.80 4.94
C ASN A 74 18.96 -6.70 4.89
N ALA A 75 19.95 -6.76 5.78
CA ALA A 75 21.00 -5.76 5.89
C ALA A 75 21.79 -5.57 4.58
N ARG A 76 22.13 -6.66 3.86
CA ARG A 76 22.84 -6.56 2.59
C ARG A 76 22.02 -5.88 1.51
N PHE A 77 20.70 -6.09 1.53
CA PHE A 77 19.79 -5.40 0.62
C PHE A 77 19.76 -3.91 0.92
N LEU A 78 19.65 -3.53 2.18
CA LEU A 78 19.64 -2.13 2.63
C LEU A 78 20.95 -1.42 2.31
N ASP A 79 22.10 -2.09 2.50
CA ASP A 79 23.42 -1.56 2.15
C ASP A 79 23.53 -1.27 0.63
N ALA A 80 22.92 -2.12 -0.20
CA ALA A 80 22.92 -1.96 -1.65
C ALA A 80 21.87 -0.92 -2.15
N HIS A 81 20.89 -0.54 -1.30
CA HIS A 81 19.78 0.34 -1.67
C HIS A 81 19.60 1.47 -0.64
N PRO A 82 20.50 2.45 -0.58
CA PRO A 82 20.53 3.48 0.46
C PRO A 82 19.25 4.32 0.52
N ASN A 83 18.57 4.54 -0.61
CA ASN A 83 17.29 5.25 -0.64
C ASN A 83 16.20 4.48 0.11
N LEU A 84 16.10 3.16 -0.10
CA LEU A 84 15.15 2.30 0.61
C LEU A 84 15.51 2.15 2.09
N ALA A 85 16.81 2.11 2.40
CA ALA A 85 17.30 2.11 3.78
C ALA A 85 16.84 3.38 4.52
N ALA A 86 16.93 4.56 3.88
CA ALA A 86 16.46 5.81 4.45
C ALA A 86 14.94 5.80 4.71
N LEU A 87 14.13 5.25 3.80
CA LEU A 87 12.69 5.08 4.00
C LEU A 87 12.39 4.09 5.13
N HIS A 88 13.17 3.01 5.22
CA HIS A 88 13.02 2.02 6.29
C HIS A 88 13.36 2.60 7.66
N GLN A 89 14.39 3.41 7.78
CA GLN A 89 14.78 4.08 9.04
C GLN A 89 13.66 4.98 9.59
N LYS A 90 12.86 5.61 8.73
CA LYS A 90 11.72 6.44 9.14
C LYS A 90 10.61 5.64 9.86
N THR A 91 10.65 4.32 9.83
CA THR A 91 9.67 3.48 10.57
C THR A 91 9.72 3.67 12.07
N ALA A 92 10.88 4.06 12.61
CA ALA A 92 11.03 4.39 14.02
C ALA A 92 10.28 5.68 14.41
N GLU A 93 10.12 6.62 13.48
CA GLU A 93 9.47 7.92 13.69
C GLU A 93 7.98 7.86 13.33
N ILE A 94 7.63 7.09 12.28
CA ILE A 94 6.26 6.95 11.79
C ILE A 94 5.68 5.61 12.27
N ALA A 95 5.28 5.56 13.53
CA ALA A 95 4.55 4.42 14.08
C ALA A 95 3.18 4.25 13.39
N PRO A 96 2.58 3.04 13.37
CA PRO A 96 1.27 2.79 12.75
C PRO A 96 0.19 3.77 13.18
N THR A 97 0.10 4.06 14.48
CA THR A 97 -0.89 5.00 15.06
C THR A 97 -0.65 6.47 14.69
N HIS A 98 0.55 6.83 14.26
CA HIS A 98 0.90 8.18 13.85
C HIS A 98 0.77 8.38 12.34
N ALA A 99 0.58 7.32 11.56
CA ALA A 99 0.41 7.40 10.13
C ALA A 99 -0.94 8.05 9.77
N ALA A 100 -0.91 9.08 8.93
CA ALA A 100 -2.12 9.60 8.31
C ALA A 100 -2.72 8.58 7.35
N VAL A 101 -1.86 7.86 6.59
CA VAL A 101 -2.24 6.69 5.80
C VAL A 101 -1.30 5.54 6.16
N LEU A 102 -1.87 4.41 6.52
CA LEU A 102 -1.20 3.14 6.62
C LEU A 102 -1.65 2.29 5.42
N SER A 103 -0.70 1.92 4.58
CA SER A 103 -0.98 1.22 3.35
C SER A 103 -0.19 -0.09 3.31
N ARG A 104 -0.87 -1.19 3.07
CA ARG A 104 -0.28 -2.53 3.18
C ARG A 104 -0.47 -3.32 1.88
N ASN A 105 0.53 -4.11 1.49
CA ASN A 105 0.39 -5.13 0.46
C ASN A 105 1.25 -6.35 0.81
N LEU A 106 0.60 -7.41 1.25
CA LEU A 106 1.22 -8.67 1.64
C LEU A 106 0.24 -9.84 1.45
N TYR A 107 0.75 -11.06 1.48
CA TYR A 107 -0.04 -12.28 1.36
C TYR A 107 0.32 -13.29 2.47
N PRO A 108 -0.69 -13.93 3.11
CA PRO A 108 -2.12 -13.60 3.06
C PRO A 108 -2.39 -12.19 3.61
N PRO A 109 -3.47 -11.50 3.17
CA PRO A 109 -3.77 -10.16 3.64
C PRO A 109 -4.09 -10.17 5.14
N ARG A 110 -3.46 -9.25 5.88
CA ARG A 110 -3.68 -9.05 7.31
C ARG A 110 -4.01 -7.59 7.53
N VAL A 111 -5.24 -7.29 7.93
CA VAL A 111 -5.74 -5.91 8.01
C VAL A 111 -6.30 -5.53 9.39
N ALA A 112 -6.64 -6.52 10.22
CA ALA A 112 -7.28 -6.29 11.52
C ALA A 112 -6.39 -5.55 12.53
N ASP A 113 -5.08 -5.59 12.35
CA ASP A 113 -4.09 -4.91 13.20
C ASP A 113 -3.65 -3.53 12.67
N MET A 114 -4.22 -3.07 11.56
CA MET A 114 -3.90 -1.76 10.99
C MET A 114 -4.47 -0.62 11.83
N GLN A 115 -3.62 0.36 12.20
CA GLN A 115 -3.95 1.42 13.15
C GLN A 115 -3.72 2.84 12.60
N GLY A 116 -3.61 2.98 11.28
CA GLY A 116 -3.53 4.29 10.63
C GLY A 116 -4.86 5.04 10.71
N LYS A 117 -4.84 6.35 10.49
CA LYS A 117 -6.08 7.13 10.36
C LYS A 117 -6.88 6.72 9.12
N VAL A 118 -6.17 6.44 8.03
CA VAL A 118 -6.69 5.81 6.82
C VAL A 118 -5.93 4.50 6.64
N ASN A 119 -6.63 3.37 6.62
CA ASN A 119 -6.06 2.06 6.36
C ASN A 119 -6.42 1.62 4.95
N SER A 120 -5.44 1.20 4.17
CA SER A 120 -5.67 0.78 2.79
C SER A 120 -4.79 -0.41 2.38
N LEU A 121 -5.28 -1.19 1.41
CA LEU A 121 -4.40 -2.03 0.60
C LEU A 121 -4.01 -1.26 -0.66
N HIS A 122 -2.73 -1.30 -1.03
CA HIS A 122 -2.26 -0.66 -2.26
C HIS A 122 -1.86 -1.67 -3.32
N CYS A 123 -2.23 -1.38 -4.57
CA CYS A 123 -1.88 -2.22 -5.73
C CYS A 123 -2.18 -3.70 -5.49
N TRP A 124 -3.31 -3.99 -4.82
CA TRP A 124 -3.63 -5.36 -4.44
C TRP A 124 -3.98 -6.20 -5.65
N GLY A 125 -3.31 -7.36 -5.76
CA GLY A 125 -3.50 -8.34 -6.82
C GLY A 125 -4.27 -9.56 -6.32
N TRP A 126 -5.12 -10.13 -7.19
CA TRP A 126 -5.86 -11.35 -6.92
C TRP A 126 -6.11 -12.08 -8.23
N GLU A 127 -5.89 -13.39 -8.27
CA GLU A 127 -5.97 -14.18 -9.50
C GLU A 127 -7.21 -15.07 -9.57
N GLU A 128 -7.86 -15.29 -8.42
CA GLU A 128 -9.05 -16.13 -8.33
C GLU A 128 -10.34 -15.33 -8.58
N SER A 129 -11.39 -16.04 -8.99
CA SER A 129 -12.71 -15.43 -9.22
C SER A 129 -13.57 -15.25 -7.96
N ALA A 130 -13.11 -15.75 -6.82
CA ALA A 130 -13.78 -15.63 -5.52
C ALA A 130 -12.78 -15.17 -4.44
N VAL A 131 -13.27 -14.41 -3.48
CA VAL A 131 -12.51 -13.94 -2.31
C VAL A 131 -13.01 -14.71 -1.08
N PRO A 132 -12.13 -15.20 -0.19
CA PRO A 132 -12.53 -15.81 1.06
C PRO A 132 -13.46 -14.89 1.88
N ALA A 133 -14.58 -15.41 2.35
CA ALA A 133 -15.58 -14.61 3.07
C ALA A 133 -15.01 -13.89 4.31
N GLN A 134 -14.05 -14.52 4.98
CA GLN A 134 -13.36 -13.89 6.11
C GLN A 134 -12.59 -12.62 5.69
N TRP A 135 -11.90 -12.66 4.54
CA TRP A 135 -11.19 -11.47 4.03
C TRP A 135 -12.15 -10.35 3.65
N VAL A 136 -13.29 -10.69 3.03
CA VAL A 136 -14.34 -9.69 2.73
C VAL A 136 -14.82 -9.01 4.02
N ALA A 137 -15.09 -9.79 5.06
CA ALA A 137 -15.48 -9.25 6.36
C ALA A 137 -14.39 -8.35 6.97
N ASP A 138 -13.14 -8.80 6.94
CA ASP A 138 -12.01 -8.05 7.48
C ASP A 138 -11.74 -6.76 6.68
N PHE A 139 -11.85 -6.80 5.35
CA PHE A 139 -11.68 -5.61 4.51
C PHE A 139 -12.75 -4.57 4.81
N ASN A 140 -14.02 -4.98 4.88
CA ASN A 140 -15.13 -4.08 5.17
C ASN A 140 -15.06 -3.50 6.60
N ALA A 141 -14.50 -4.25 7.56
CA ALA A 141 -14.38 -3.81 8.94
C ALA A 141 -13.21 -2.86 9.19
N HIS A 142 -12.08 -3.02 8.49
CA HIS A 142 -10.82 -2.40 8.87
C HIS A 142 -10.22 -1.47 7.81
N LEU A 143 -10.64 -1.54 6.54
CA LEU A 143 -10.08 -0.72 5.48
C LEU A 143 -10.96 0.47 5.15
N THR A 144 -10.30 1.56 4.78
CA THR A 144 -10.94 2.73 4.18
C THR A 144 -11.04 2.59 2.66
N GLY A 145 -10.16 1.78 2.06
CA GLY A 145 -10.18 1.55 0.63
C GLY A 145 -9.11 0.56 0.17
N ILE A 146 -9.25 0.10 -1.06
CA ILE A 146 -8.33 -0.81 -1.73
C ILE A 146 -8.04 -0.26 -3.12
N THR A 147 -6.75 -0.09 -3.46
CA THR A 147 -6.35 0.12 -4.85
C THR A 147 -5.91 -1.22 -5.44
N THR A 148 -6.38 -1.52 -6.64
CA THR A 148 -6.18 -2.82 -7.28
C THR A 148 -5.29 -2.72 -8.50
N MET A 149 -4.60 -3.82 -8.84
CA MET A 149 -3.74 -3.89 -10.03
C MET A 149 -4.52 -3.95 -11.34
N SER A 150 -5.80 -4.32 -11.31
CA SER A 150 -6.61 -4.45 -12.53
C SER A 150 -8.10 -4.27 -12.26
N GLN A 151 -8.86 -3.97 -13.33
CA GLN A 151 -10.32 -3.92 -13.27
C GLN A 151 -10.94 -5.28 -12.94
N PHE A 152 -10.28 -6.38 -13.31
CA PHE A 152 -10.70 -7.73 -12.93
C PHE A 152 -10.71 -7.87 -11.40
N VAL A 153 -9.63 -7.50 -10.73
CA VAL A 153 -9.54 -7.56 -9.27
C VAL A 153 -10.60 -6.67 -8.61
N SER A 154 -10.79 -5.44 -9.10
CA SER A 154 -11.84 -4.55 -8.60
C SER A 154 -13.22 -5.20 -8.71
N LYS A 155 -13.51 -5.79 -9.87
CA LYS A 155 -14.79 -6.47 -10.09
C LYS A 155 -14.97 -7.65 -9.15
N VAL A 156 -13.95 -8.48 -8.97
CA VAL A 156 -14.02 -9.65 -8.07
C VAL A 156 -14.28 -9.20 -6.62
N LEU A 157 -13.66 -8.13 -6.15
CA LEU A 157 -13.91 -7.58 -4.82
C LEU A 157 -15.34 -7.08 -4.66
N ILE A 158 -15.84 -6.32 -5.63
CA ILE A 158 -17.21 -5.80 -5.62
C ILE A 158 -18.24 -6.95 -5.65
N ASP A 159 -18.05 -7.93 -6.53
CA ASP A 159 -18.93 -9.09 -6.65
C ASP A 159 -18.90 -9.95 -5.36
N ALA A 160 -17.79 -9.97 -4.65
CA ALA A 160 -17.66 -10.64 -3.35
C ALA A 160 -18.29 -9.85 -2.17
N GLY A 161 -18.70 -8.60 -2.37
CA GLY A 161 -19.34 -7.77 -1.36
C GLY A 161 -18.38 -6.88 -0.57
N VAL A 162 -17.22 -6.56 -1.11
CA VAL A 162 -16.35 -5.51 -0.56
C VAL A 162 -16.94 -4.14 -0.90
N THR A 163 -17.08 -3.26 0.11
CA THR A 163 -17.77 -1.95 0.03
C THR A 163 -16.84 -0.78 0.33
#